data_c53d4a5f1d9d0c2528d1e5c1dea8524d
#
_entry.id   c53d4a5f1d9d0c2528d1e5c1dea8524d
#
_cell.length_a   1.000
_cell.length_b   1.000
_cell.length_c   1.000
_cell.angle_alpha   90.00
_cell.angle_beta   90.00
_cell.angle_gamma   90.00
#
_symmetry.space_group_name_H-M   'P 1'
#
loop_
_entity.id
_entity.type
_entity.pdbx_description
1 polymer ?
#
loop_
_entity_poly.entity_id
_entity_poly.type
_entity_poly.pdbx_seq_one_letter_code
_entity_poly.pdbx_strand_id
1 'polypeptide(L)'
;VEVYDGIPEDAPALKWMEWQANQLAPRILMPAKMTERVYNNALRDIHTSKPFTRFAEVMEEAVGYTAQFFGVSLLAAKLRLMDLGYDVVQGTYVYSDGKYLPPFYFTKGTLEKHQTYVIDEQNALMQIFINEELRALYFEGRLVYANCMVCINAPKYVTRSETGQPILTEYALEHVHECCYVFERKINASDTYSDSFYRRCFLCRDVSSETYIEAKYDPNHKDNQSKFERKAEIEKITESVADIVRRLATEVPSGFAGTLNYHMNRKNITNEELSFRTNISTVSISEYRNTLSPKISLERAVALCNGLKLEK
;
A
#
# COMPACT_ATOMS: atom_id res chain seq x y z
N VAL A 1 -22.14 -30.69 -1.69
CA VAL A 1 -20.89 -30.97 -2.39
C VAL A 1 -20.67 -29.77 -3.28
N GLU A 2 -19.95 -28.79 -2.76
CA GLU A 2 -19.56 -27.66 -3.58
C GLU A 2 -18.49 -28.12 -4.56
N VAL A 3 -18.86 -27.97 -5.79
CA VAL A 3 -18.13 -28.35 -6.98
C VAL A 3 -16.86 -27.49 -7.07
N TYR A 4 -15.80 -28.15 -7.18
CA TYR A 4 -14.47 -27.87 -7.69
C TYR A 4 -14.34 -26.56 -8.50
N ASP A 5 -14.19 -25.48 -7.80
CA ASP A 5 -13.79 -24.21 -8.40
C ASP A 5 -12.31 -24.34 -8.75
N GLY A 6 -11.96 -24.77 -9.97
CA GLY A 6 -10.59 -24.65 -10.42
C GLY A 6 -9.98 -25.72 -11.32
N ILE A 7 -10.57 -26.90 -11.51
CA ILE A 7 -10.05 -27.88 -12.48
C ILE A 7 -11.14 -28.28 -13.48
N PRO A 8 -10.92 -28.13 -14.81
CA PRO A 8 -11.83 -28.64 -15.83
C PRO A 8 -12.02 -30.15 -15.70
N GLU A 9 -13.23 -30.63 -16.03
CA GLU A 9 -13.55 -32.08 -16.00
C GLU A 9 -12.68 -32.92 -16.91
N ASP A 10 -12.17 -32.32 -17.97
CA ASP A 10 -11.28 -32.93 -18.97
C ASP A 10 -9.79 -32.83 -18.63
N ALA A 11 -9.45 -32.34 -17.44
CA ALA A 11 -8.05 -32.23 -17.03
C ALA A 11 -7.33 -33.57 -16.97
N PRO A 12 -6.02 -33.62 -17.30
CA PRO A 12 -5.22 -34.84 -17.19
C PRO A 12 -5.25 -35.43 -15.78
N ALA A 13 -5.24 -36.77 -15.68
CA ALA A 13 -5.30 -37.47 -14.38
C ALA A 13 -4.24 -37.01 -13.37
N LEU A 14 -3.04 -36.67 -13.84
CA LEU A 14 -1.96 -36.17 -12.99
C LEU A 14 -2.35 -34.84 -12.31
N LYS A 15 -2.99 -33.94 -13.04
CA LYS A 15 -3.48 -32.66 -12.53
C LYS A 15 -4.57 -32.85 -11.47
N TRP A 16 -5.46 -33.79 -11.70
CA TRP A 16 -6.46 -34.19 -10.71
C TRP A 16 -5.83 -34.75 -9.44
N MET A 17 -4.81 -35.57 -9.56
CA MET A 17 -4.08 -36.14 -8.41
C MET A 17 -3.36 -35.04 -7.61
N GLU A 18 -2.66 -34.13 -8.29
CA GLU A 18 -1.99 -32.99 -7.67
C GLU A 18 -2.99 -32.10 -6.93
N TRP A 19 -4.11 -31.79 -7.57
CA TRP A 19 -5.16 -30.99 -6.96
C TRP A 19 -5.75 -31.68 -5.72
N GLN A 20 -6.08 -32.97 -5.81
CA GLN A 20 -6.60 -33.75 -4.69
C GLN A 20 -5.59 -33.77 -3.52
N ALA A 21 -4.32 -33.98 -3.80
CA ALA A 21 -3.27 -33.96 -2.80
C ALA A 21 -3.19 -32.59 -2.11
N ASN A 22 -3.22 -31.52 -2.88
CA ASN A 22 -3.19 -30.14 -2.36
C ASN A 22 -4.44 -29.77 -1.56
N GLN A 23 -5.60 -30.37 -1.86
CA GLN A 23 -6.82 -30.17 -1.09
C GLN A 23 -6.89 -31.04 0.17
N LEU A 24 -6.39 -32.28 0.09
CA LEU A 24 -6.49 -33.24 1.20
C LEU A 24 -5.43 -33.00 2.27
N ALA A 25 -4.19 -32.76 1.87
CA ALA A 25 -3.08 -32.60 2.80
C ALA A 25 -3.34 -31.50 3.88
N PRO A 26 -3.80 -30.30 3.53
CA PRO A 26 -4.13 -29.29 4.54
C PRO A 26 -5.25 -29.72 5.49
N ARG A 27 -6.21 -30.51 5.02
CA ARG A 27 -7.32 -30.98 5.84
C ARG A 27 -6.91 -32.06 6.83
N ILE A 28 -5.96 -32.90 6.47
CA ILE A 28 -5.37 -33.90 7.36
C ILE A 28 -4.43 -33.26 8.38
N LEU A 29 -3.51 -32.41 7.90
CA LEU A 29 -2.50 -31.77 8.76
C LEU A 29 -3.12 -30.72 9.69
N MET A 30 -4.15 -30.02 9.22
CA MET A 30 -4.84 -28.94 9.93
C MET A 30 -6.36 -29.22 9.98
N PRO A 31 -6.85 -30.14 10.84
CA PRO A 31 -8.28 -30.41 10.99
C PRO A 31 -9.05 -29.14 11.38
N ALA A 32 -10.20 -28.89 10.75
CA ALA A 32 -10.94 -27.65 10.84
C ALA A 32 -11.10 -27.13 12.29
N LYS A 33 -11.78 -27.90 13.16
CA LYS A 33 -12.05 -27.49 14.55
C LYS A 33 -10.78 -27.20 15.36
N MET A 34 -9.69 -27.94 15.08
CA MET A 34 -8.43 -27.75 15.78
C MET A 34 -7.74 -26.47 15.29
N THR A 35 -7.73 -26.24 13.97
CA THR A 35 -7.15 -25.06 13.35
C THR A 35 -7.86 -23.79 13.84
N GLU A 36 -9.18 -23.77 13.82
CA GLU A 36 -9.99 -22.67 14.35
C GLU A 36 -9.67 -22.39 15.82
N ARG A 37 -9.59 -23.44 16.62
CA ARG A 37 -9.29 -23.30 18.06
C ARG A 37 -7.90 -22.73 18.30
N VAL A 38 -6.88 -23.26 17.60
CA VAL A 38 -5.50 -22.80 17.73
C VAL A 38 -5.38 -21.33 17.29
N TYR A 39 -5.92 -20.99 16.12
CA TYR A 39 -5.89 -19.62 15.59
C TYR A 39 -6.62 -18.63 16.52
N ASN A 40 -7.84 -18.95 16.94
CA ASN A 40 -8.63 -18.05 17.79
C ASN A 40 -8.02 -17.87 19.19
N ASN A 41 -7.38 -18.91 19.75
CA ASN A 41 -6.64 -18.78 20.99
C ASN A 41 -5.42 -17.88 20.81
N ALA A 42 -4.60 -18.14 19.78
CA ALA A 42 -3.44 -17.32 19.46
C ALA A 42 -3.83 -15.85 19.25
N LEU A 43 -4.89 -15.60 18.47
CA LEU A 43 -5.39 -14.24 18.22
C LEU A 43 -5.75 -13.52 19.52
N ARG A 44 -6.45 -14.21 20.44
CA ARG A 44 -6.84 -13.66 21.74
C ARG A 44 -5.64 -13.38 22.63
N ASP A 45 -4.74 -14.34 22.73
CA ASP A 45 -3.57 -14.26 23.62
C ASP A 45 -2.62 -13.15 23.17
N ILE A 46 -2.37 -13.04 21.86
CA ILE A 46 -1.54 -11.99 21.26
C ILE A 46 -2.21 -10.61 21.46
N HIS A 47 -3.50 -10.49 21.15
CA HIS A 47 -4.22 -9.23 21.33
C HIS A 47 -4.24 -8.78 22.81
N THR A 48 -4.36 -9.72 23.74
CA THR A 48 -4.31 -9.41 25.17
C THR A 48 -2.92 -8.98 25.64
N SER A 49 -1.87 -9.61 25.10
CA SER A 49 -0.48 -9.27 25.46
C SER A 49 0.03 -8.00 24.78
N LYS A 50 -0.55 -7.63 23.63
CA LYS A 50 -0.14 -6.48 22.81
C LYS A 50 -1.35 -5.58 22.44
N PRO A 51 -2.00 -4.93 23.41
CA PRO A 51 -3.30 -4.27 23.19
C PRO A 51 -3.22 -3.05 22.24
N PHE A 52 -2.03 -2.49 22.03
CA PHE A 52 -1.82 -1.32 21.16
C PHE A 52 -1.27 -1.66 19.77
N THR A 53 -1.16 -2.95 19.45
CA THR A 53 -0.71 -3.40 18.12
C THR A 53 -1.89 -3.38 17.14
N ARG A 54 -1.63 -3.02 15.89
CA ARG A 54 -2.64 -3.04 14.83
C ARG A 54 -3.21 -4.46 14.68
N PHE A 55 -4.51 -4.54 14.44
CA PHE A 55 -5.19 -5.84 14.36
C PHE A 55 -4.65 -6.71 13.23
N ALA A 56 -4.26 -6.11 12.09
CA ALA A 56 -3.63 -6.83 10.98
C ALA A 56 -2.31 -7.52 11.40
N GLU A 57 -1.50 -6.89 12.25
CA GLU A 57 -0.26 -7.47 12.78
C GLU A 57 -0.54 -8.61 13.76
N VAL A 58 -1.55 -8.44 14.61
CA VAL A 58 -2.00 -9.49 15.54
C VAL A 58 -2.48 -10.72 14.76
N MET A 59 -3.25 -10.50 13.68
CA MET A 59 -3.68 -11.59 12.79
C MET A 59 -2.49 -12.29 12.13
N GLU A 60 -1.52 -11.54 11.62
CA GLU A 60 -0.33 -12.11 10.98
C GLU A 60 0.45 -12.98 11.95
N GLU A 61 0.68 -12.50 13.17
CA GLU A 61 1.36 -13.27 14.22
C GLU A 61 0.57 -14.54 14.60
N ALA A 62 -0.76 -14.45 14.65
CA ALA A 62 -1.61 -15.61 14.92
C ALA A 62 -1.59 -16.67 13.81
N VAL A 63 -1.49 -16.25 12.54
CA VAL A 63 -1.23 -17.16 11.40
C VAL A 63 0.12 -17.83 11.57
N GLY A 64 1.16 -17.08 11.93
CA GLY A 64 2.51 -17.61 12.20
C GLY A 64 2.51 -18.65 13.32
N TYR A 65 1.85 -18.36 14.43
CA TYR A 65 1.69 -19.32 15.53
C TYR A 65 0.96 -20.60 15.08
N THR A 66 -0.11 -20.43 14.29
CA THR A 66 -0.86 -21.57 13.75
C THR A 66 0.02 -22.45 12.86
N ALA A 67 0.82 -21.83 11.98
CA ALA A 67 1.77 -22.54 11.13
C ALA A 67 2.79 -23.34 11.94
N GLN A 68 3.35 -22.72 12.98
CA GLN A 68 4.31 -23.36 13.89
C GLN A 68 3.68 -24.51 14.66
N PHE A 69 2.48 -24.33 15.19
CA PHE A 69 1.76 -25.37 15.95
C PHE A 69 1.54 -26.65 15.15
N PHE A 70 1.16 -26.52 13.88
CA PHE A 70 0.92 -27.66 12.99
C PHE A 70 2.17 -28.11 12.22
N GLY A 71 3.30 -27.44 12.34
CA GLY A 71 4.52 -27.76 11.60
C GLY A 71 4.37 -27.58 10.08
N VAL A 72 3.58 -26.61 9.65
CA VAL A 72 3.30 -26.32 8.23
C VAL A 72 3.90 -24.98 7.80
N SER A 73 3.94 -24.72 6.48
CA SER A 73 4.38 -23.41 5.98
C SER A 73 3.35 -22.31 6.32
N LEU A 74 3.82 -21.06 6.42
CA LEU A 74 2.97 -19.88 6.62
C LEU A 74 1.86 -19.80 5.56
N LEU A 75 2.20 -20.12 4.31
CA LEU A 75 1.27 -20.15 3.20
C LEU A 75 0.18 -21.22 3.41
N ALA A 76 0.57 -22.43 3.81
CA ALA A 76 -0.38 -23.51 4.05
C ALA A 76 -1.36 -23.14 5.19
N ALA A 77 -0.86 -22.55 6.29
CA ALA A 77 -1.70 -22.09 7.39
C ALA A 77 -2.66 -20.98 6.95
N LYS A 78 -2.16 -19.97 6.21
CA LYS A 78 -2.97 -18.89 5.68
C LYS A 78 -4.08 -19.41 4.75
N LEU A 79 -3.74 -20.25 3.77
CA LEU A 79 -4.71 -20.83 2.84
C LEU A 79 -5.77 -21.65 3.58
N ARG A 80 -5.33 -22.45 4.57
CA ARG A 80 -6.26 -23.25 5.36
C ARG A 80 -7.25 -22.40 6.17
N LEU A 81 -6.78 -21.31 6.76
CA LEU A 81 -7.64 -20.37 7.48
C LEU A 81 -8.63 -19.69 6.51
N MET A 82 -8.20 -19.31 5.33
CA MET A 82 -9.10 -18.76 4.30
C MET A 82 -10.15 -19.78 3.86
N ASP A 83 -9.79 -21.05 3.69
CA ASP A 83 -10.73 -22.14 3.39
C ASP A 83 -11.75 -22.37 4.51
N LEU A 84 -11.39 -22.05 5.75
CA LEU A 84 -12.27 -22.07 6.92
C LEU A 84 -13.12 -20.80 7.08
N GLY A 85 -13.01 -19.84 6.13
CA GLY A 85 -13.81 -18.62 6.13
C GLY A 85 -13.18 -17.42 6.84
N TYR A 86 -11.93 -17.52 7.29
CA TYR A 86 -11.17 -16.38 7.85
C TYR A 86 -10.58 -15.52 6.75
N ASP A 87 -11.42 -14.95 5.88
CA ASP A 87 -10.97 -14.12 4.74
C ASP A 87 -10.10 -12.93 5.16
N VAL A 88 -10.28 -12.46 6.39
CA VAL A 88 -9.51 -11.34 6.97
C VAL A 88 -8.00 -11.56 6.96
N VAL A 89 -7.51 -12.81 6.98
CA VAL A 89 -6.08 -13.13 6.92
C VAL A 89 -5.48 -12.93 5.53
N GLN A 90 -6.26 -12.57 4.54
CA GLN A 90 -5.78 -12.35 3.16
C GLN A 90 -4.68 -11.30 3.08
N GLY A 91 -4.72 -10.27 3.92
CA GLY A 91 -3.71 -9.22 3.99
C GLY A 91 -2.45 -9.56 4.80
N THR A 92 -2.31 -10.78 5.32
CA THR A 92 -1.13 -11.22 6.06
C THR A 92 -0.14 -11.94 5.16
N TYR A 93 1.16 -11.87 5.46
CA TYR A 93 2.22 -12.55 4.70
C TYR A 93 2.10 -12.34 3.18
N VAL A 94 1.88 -11.11 2.75
CA VAL A 94 1.83 -10.75 1.34
C VAL A 94 3.23 -10.40 0.85
N TYR A 95 3.63 -10.96 -0.29
CA TYR A 95 4.92 -10.73 -0.91
C TYR A 95 4.73 -10.20 -2.32
N SER A 96 5.38 -9.09 -2.65
CA SER A 96 5.37 -8.48 -3.98
C SER A 96 6.64 -7.66 -4.19
N ASP A 97 7.11 -7.51 -5.42
CA ASP A 97 8.33 -6.78 -5.79
C ASP A 97 9.57 -7.21 -4.96
N GLY A 98 9.70 -8.50 -4.71
CA GLY A 98 10.83 -9.06 -3.99
C GLY A 98 10.86 -8.80 -2.48
N LYS A 99 9.77 -8.31 -1.88
CA LYS A 99 9.70 -7.99 -0.45
C LYS A 99 8.35 -8.33 0.17
N TYR A 100 8.34 -8.58 1.47
CA TYR A 100 7.11 -8.68 2.25
C TYR A 100 6.50 -7.30 2.47
N LEU A 101 5.17 -7.23 2.31
CA LEU A 101 4.42 -6.01 2.60
C LEU A 101 4.01 -5.97 4.07
N PRO A 102 3.85 -4.77 4.64
CA PRO A 102 3.20 -4.64 5.94
C PRO A 102 1.82 -5.29 5.91
N PRO A 103 1.43 -6.04 6.95
CA PRO A 103 0.12 -6.66 6.99
C PRO A 103 -0.97 -5.60 6.96
N PHE A 104 -2.04 -5.88 6.23
CA PHE A 104 -3.19 -5.01 6.10
C PHE A 104 -4.50 -5.75 6.41
N TYR A 105 -5.48 -5.02 6.91
CA TYR A 105 -6.78 -5.58 7.20
C TYR A 105 -7.59 -5.78 5.92
N PHE A 106 -8.02 -7.01 5.67
CA PHE A 106 -8.87 -7.33 4.54
C PHE A 106 -10.33 -7.34 4.98
N THR A 107 -11.14 -6.45 4.43
CA THR A 107 -12.58 -6.41 4.68
C THR A 107 -13.29 -7.40 3.76
N LYS A 108 -14.02 -8.34 4.34
CA LYS A 108 -14.76 -9.35 3.59
C LYS A 108 -15.79 -8.70 2.65
N GLY A 109 -15.86 -9.18 1.41
CA GLY A 109 -16.82 -8.70 0.42
C GLY A 109 -16.38 -7.46 -0.36
N THR A 110 -15.19 -6.91 -0.10
CA THR A 110 -14.65 -5.76 -0.84
C THR A 110 -13.93 -6.14 -2.13
N LEU A 111 -13.60 -7.39 -2.32
CA LEU A 111 -13.03 -7.93 -3.55
C LEU A 111 -13.89 -9.08 -4.08
N GLU A 112 -14.11 -9.06 -5.38
CA GLU A 112 -14.70 -10.18 -6.12
C GLU A 112 -13.66 -11.25 -6.43
N LYS A 113 -14.14 -12.33 -7.05
CA LYS A 113 -13.29 -13.37 -7.62
C LYS A 113 -12.32 -12.73 -8.62
N HIS A 114 -11.04 -13.07 -8.55
CA HIS A 114 -9.96 -12.54 -9.40
C HIS A 114 -9.57 -11.07 -9.16
N GLN A 115 -10.07 -10.42 -8.15
CA GLN A 115 -9.67 -9.06 -7.79
C GLN A 115 -8.58 -9.03 -6.71
N THR A 116 -7.81 -7.95 -6.70
CA THR A 116 -6.75 -7.71 -5.73
C THR A 116 -6.50 -6.22 -5.53
N TYR A 117 -6.02 -5.82 -4.34
CA TYR A 117 -5.46 -4.49 -4.09
C TYR A 117 -3.98 -4.43 -4.44
N VAL A 118 -3.28 -5.56 -4.34
CA VAL A 118 -1.82 -5.63 -4.50
C VAL A 118 -1.46 -5.80 -5.96
N ILE A 119 -0.58 -4.96 -6.44
CA ILE A 119 -0.05 -4.95 -7.80
C ILE A 119 1.45 -4.62 -7.74
N ASP A 120 2.29 -5.32 -8.48
CA ASP A 120 3.70 -4.99 -8.61
C ASP A 120 3.91 -3.69 -9.41
N GLU A 121 5.07 -3.07 -9.23
CA GLU A 121 5.38 -1.76 -9.82
C GLU A 121 5.28 -1.77 -11.35
N GLN A 122 5.76 -2.82 -12.00
CA GLN A 122 5.73 -2.93 -13.46
C GLN A 122 4.30 -2.99 -14.00
N ASN A 123 3.45 -3.82 -13.41
CA ASN A 123 2.05 -3.91 -13.77
C ASN A 123 1.28 -2.63 -13.42
N ALA A 124 1.58 -2.01 -12.27
CA ALA A 124 0.98 -0.74 -11.87
C ALA A 124 1.27 0.36 -12.90
N LEU A 125 2.52 0.52 -13.31
CA LEU A 125 2.90 1.47 -14.35
C LEU A 125 2.19 1.19 -15.68
N MET A 126 2.17 -0.08 -16.10
CA MET A 126 1.47 -0.48 -17.32
C MET A 126 -0.01 -0.06 -17.27
N GLN A 127 -0.68 -0.32 -16.15
CA GLN A 127 -2.08 0.02 -15.98
C GLN A 127 -2.34 1.54 -15.94
N ILE A 128 -1.46 2.29 -15.29
CA ILE A 128 -1.51 3.75 -15.28
C ILE A 128 -1.41 4.30 -16.72
N PHE A 129 -0.59 3.71 -17.57
CA PHE A 129 -0.47 4.16 -18.96
C PHE A 129 -1.65 3.77 -19.85
N ILE A 130 -2.24 2.60 -19.64
CA ILE A 130 -3.34 2.07 -20.47
C ILE A 130 -4.69 2.67 -20.07
N ASN A 131 -4.94 2.82 -18.76
CA ASN A 131 -6.22 3.30 -18.26
C ASN A 131 -6.21 4.84 -18.18
N GLU A 132 -7.04 5.48 -19.00
CA GLU A 132 -7.08 6.95 -19.12
C GLU A 132 -7.45 7.66 -17.80
N GLU A 133 -8.43 7.15 -17.06
CA GLU A 133 -8.84 7.75 -15.78
C GLU A 133 -7.77 7.60 -14.71
N LEU A 134 -7.20 6.39 -14.58
CA LEU A 134 -6.12 6.12 -13.65
C LEU A 134 -4.91 7.00 -13.96
N ARG A 135 -4.58 7.12 -15.26
CA ARG A 135 -3.50 7.96 -15.75
C ARG A 135 -3.70 9.43 -15.39
N ALA A 136 -4.90 9.98 -15.64
CA ALA A 136 -5.20 11.36 -15.32
C ALA A 136 -5.01 11.65 -13.82
N LEU A 137 -5.64 10.87 -12.95
CA LEU A 137 -5.54 11.04 -11.50
C LEU A 137 -4.11 10.84 -10.96
N TYR A 138 -3.36 9.91 -11.54
CA TYR A 138 -1.98 9.64 -11.11
C TYR A 138 -1.04 10.81 -11.48
N PHE A 139 -1.11 11.30 -12.73
CA PHE A 139 -0.27 12.43 -13.16
C PHE A 139 -0.70 13.78 -12.57
N GLU A 140 -1.96 13.91 -12.15
CA GLU A 140 -2.39 15.05 -11.32
C GLU A 140 -1.88 14.97 -9.88
N GLY A 141 -1.24 13.86 -9.49
CA GLY A 141 -0.73 13.64 -8.13
C GLY A 141 -1.80 13.28 -7.11
N ARG A 142 -3.03 12.96 -7.56
CA ARG A 142 -4.14 12.54 -6.69
C ARG A 142 -4.06 11.09 -6.25
N LEU A 143 -3.28 10.29 -6.97
CA LEU A 143 -2.97 8.90 -6.65
C LEU A 143 -1.46 8.74 -6.52
N VAL A 144 -1.07 7.72 -5.76
CA VAL A 144 0.33 7.37 -5.56
C VAL A 144 0.47 5.85 -5.45
N TYR A 145 1.61 5.32 -5.89
CA TYR A 145 1.98 3.93 -5.67
C TYR A 145 2.73 3.81 -4.33
N ALA A 146 2.16 3.06 -3.40
CA ALA A 146 2.70 2.86 -2.07
C ALA A 146 2.43 1.43 -1.60
N ASN A 147 3.41 0.76 -1.00
CA ASN A 147 3.29 -0.61 -0.47
C ASN A 147 2.69 -1.60 -1.49
N CYS A 148 3.10 -1.53 -2.74
CA CYS A 148 2.56 -2.34 -3.85
C CYS A 148 1.04 -2.19 -4.02
N MET A 149 0.51 -1.01 -3.80
CA MET A 149 -0.88 -0.64 -4.02
C MET A 149 -0.95 0.75 -4.65
N VAL A 150 -1.94 1.01 -5.49
CA VAL A 150 -2.25 2.35 -5.97
C VAL A 150 -3.30 2.95 -5.04
N CYS A 151 -2.94 4.03 -4.37
CA CYS A 151 -3.70 4.59 -3.27
C CYS A 151 -4.02 6.07 -3.51
N ILE A 152 -5.10 6.56 -2.91
CA ILE A 152 -5.47 7.97 -2.86
C ILE A 152 -4.40 8.75 -2.10
N ASN A 153 -3.80 9.75 -2.75
CA ASN A 153 -2.73 10.57 -2.19
C ASN A 153 -3.28 11.65 -1.25
N ALA A 154 -3.75 11.24 -0.10
CA ALA A 154 -4.22 12.14 0.95
C ALA A 154 -3.45 11.89 2.26
N PRO A 155 -3.22 12.91 3.12
CA PRO A 155 -2.47 12.74 4.37
C PRO A 155 -3.06 11.70 5.32
N LYS A 156 -4.34 11.43 5.21
CA LYS A 156 -5.03 10.36 5.96
C LYS A 156 -4.51 8.97 5.58
N TYR A 157 -4.14 8.77 4.32
CA TYR A 157 -3.84 7.44 3.77
C TYR A 157 -2.37 7.22 3.46
N VAL A 158 -1.64 8.29 3.14
CA VAL A 158 -0.25 8.20 2.69
C VAL A 158 0.63 9.12 3.51
N THR A 159 1.76 8.61 3.95
CA THR A 159 2.85 9.36 4.55
C THR A 159 4.15 9.06 3.82
N ARG A 160 5.24 9.69 4.23
CA ARG A 160 6.56 9.43 3.64
C ARG A 160 7.47 8.75 4.64
N SER A 161 8.21 7.76 4.14
CA SER A 161 9.26 7.11 4.90
C SER A 161 10.44 8.07 5.15
N GLU A 162 11.41 7.65 5.96
CA GLU A 162 12.66 8.40 6.17
C GLU A 162 13.43 8.66 4.87
N THR A 163 13.28 7.78 3.88
CA THR A 163 13.87 7.91 2.54
C THR A 163 13.05 8.76 1.56
N GLY A 164 11.92 9.35 2.02
CA GLY A 164 11.02 10.14 1.19
C GLY A 164 10.03 9.33 0.34
N GLN A 165 10.10 7.99 0.38
CA GLN A 165 9.20 7.14 -0.39
C GLN A 165 7.78 7.15 0.21
N PRO A 166 6.74 7.15 -0.63
CA PRO A 166 5.37 7.05 -0.16
C PRO A 166 5.11 5.69 0.49
N ILE A 167 4.50 5.72 1.67
CA ILE A 167 4.05 4.53 2.40
C ILE A 167 2.64 4.75 2.92
N LEU A 168 1.88 3.67 3.05
CA LEU A 168 0.55 3.71 3.62
C LEU A 168 0.62 4.01 5.12
N THR A 169 -0.30 4.85 5.59
CA THR A 169 -0.47 5.09 7.03
C THR A 169 -1.05 3.85 7.72
N GLU A 170 -0.95 3.78 9.04
CA GLU A 170 -1.60 2.73 9.83
C GLU A 170 -3.11 2.70 9.57
N TYR A 171 -3.73 3.88 9.45
CA TYR A 171 -5.14 3.97 9.11
C TYR A 171 -5.43 3.33 7.75
N ALA A 172 -4.63 3.63 6.73
CA ALA A 172 -4.82 3.07 5.39
C ALA A 172 -4.65 1.55 5.38
N LEU A 173 -3.68 1.02 6.14
CA LEU A 173 -3.47 -0.42 6.27
C LEU A 173 -4.64 -1.15 6.96
N GLU A 174 -5.37 -0.49 7.86
CA GLU A 174 -6.60 -1.03 8.46
C GLU A 174 -7.85 -0.78 7.59
N HIS A 175 -7.78 0.10 6.58
CA HIS A 175 -8.91 0.52 5.75
C HIS A 175 -8.55 0.52 4.25
N VAL A 176 -7.83 -0.49 3.78
CA VAL A 176 -7.35 -0.60 2.39
C VAL A 176 -8.49 -0.43 1.39
N HIS A 177 -9.67 -0.95 1.69
CA HIS A 177 -10.85 -0.84 0.84
C HIS A 177 -11.37 0.59 0.66
N GLU A 178 -11.01 1.53 1.54
CA GLU A 178 -11.40 2.94 1.40
C GLU A 178 -10.52 3.71 0.42
N CYS A 179 -9.25 3.35 0.32
CA CYS A 179 -8.24 4.20 -0.31
C CYS A 179 -7.48 3.57 -1.46
N CYS A 180 -7.45 2.22 -1.57
CA CYS A 180 -6.69 1.54 -2.60
C CYS A 180 -7.55 1.11 -3.78
N TYR A 181 -6.93 1.15 -4.97
CA TYR A 181 -7.56 0.68 -6.20
C TYR A 181 -7.61 -0.83 -6.25
N VAL A 182 -8.68 -1.34 -6.88
CA VAL A 182 -8.88 -2.75 -7.15
C VAL A 182 -8.40 -3.07 -8.57
N PHE A 183 -7.65 -4.15 -8.69
CA PHE A 183 -7.16 -4.65 -9.97
C PHE A 183 -7.73 -6.02 -10.24
N GLU A 184 -8.15 -6.28 -11.48
CA GLU A 184 -8.51 -7.62 -11.92
C GLU A 184 -7.26 -8.37 -12.42
N ARG A 185 -7.21 -9.63 -12.04
CA ARG A 185 -6.16 -10.56 -12.48
C ARG A 185 -6.71 -11.39 -13.63
N LYS A 186 -6.11 -11.24 -14.80
CA LYS A 186 -6.32 -12.17 -15.90
C LYS A 186 -5.34 -13.32 -15.75
N ILE A 187 -5.86 -14.51 -15.64
CA ILE A 187 -5.08 -15.74 -15.56
C ILE A 187 -5.09 -16.36 -16.94
N ASN A 188 -3.92 -16.73 -17.45
CA ASN A 188 -3.83 -17.46 -18.71
C ASN A 188 -4.56 -18.81 -18.58
N ALA A 189 -5.14 -19.30 -19.67
CA ALA A 189 -5.89 -20.57 -19.67
C ALA A 189 -5.05 -21.77 -19.21
N SER A 190 -3.72 -21.72 -19.37
CA SER A 190 -2.77 -22.70 -18.84
C SER A 190 -2.67 -22.71 -17.33
N ASP A 191 -3.02 -21.59 -16.65
CA ASP A 191 -2.91 -21.43 -15.21
C ASP A 191 -4.23 -21.66 -14.47
N THR A 192 -5.23 -22.20 -15.18
CA THR A 192 -6.57 -22.46 -14.63
C THR A 192 -6.52 -23.30 -13.35
N TYR A 193 -5.51 -24.15 -13.22
CA TYR A 193 -5.31 -25.04 -12.07
C TYR A 193 -4.71 -24.35 -10.84
N SER A 194 -4.04 -23.22 -11.03
CA SER A 194 -3.44 -22.42 -9.97
C SER A 194 -4.32 -21.23 -9.53
N ASP A 195 -5.49 -21.08 -10.17
CA ASP A 195 -6.40 -19.95 -9.99
C ASP A 195 -6.75 -19.67 -8.51
N SER A 196 -7.08 -20.72 -7.76
CA SER A 196 -7.40 -20.57 -6.34
C SER A 196 -6.19 -20.10 -5.51
N PHE A 197 -4.99 -20.50 -5.91
CA PHE A 197 -3.75 -20.13 -5.24
C PHE A 197 -3.41 -18.65 -5.46
N TYR A 198 -3.38 -18.18 -6.71
CA TYR A 198 -3.09 -16.80 -7.05
C TYR A 198 -4.18 -15.83 -6.63
N ARG A 199 -5.42 -16.26 -6.62
CA ARG A 199 -6.57 -15.46 -6.22
C ARG A 199 -6.55 -15.06 -4.76
N ARG A 200 -6.04 -15.92 -3.89
CA ARG A 200 -6.15 -15.77 -2.44
C ARG A 200 -4.87 -15.30 -1.76
N CYS A 201 -3.74 -15.41 -2.43
CA CYS A 201 -2.48 -15.24 -1.73
C CYS A 201 -1.33 -14.79 -2.63
N PHE A 202 -0.79 -13.62 -2.37
CA PHE A 202 0.45 -13.13 -3.01
C PHE A 202 1.72 -13.60 -2.27
N LEU A 203 1.69 -14.71 -1.60
CA LEU A 203 2.88 -15.34 -1.01
C LEU A 203 3.77 -16.00 -2.06
N CYS A 204 3.65 -15.64 -3.32
CA CYS A 204 4.50 -16.20 -4.35
C CYS A 204 5.81 -15.45 -4.42
N ARG A 205 6.92 -16.12 -4.12
CA ARG A 205 8.27 -15.64 -4.40
C ARG A 205 8.52 -15.51 -5.90
N ASP A 206 7.87 -16.33 -6.66
CA ASP A 206 7.91 -16.40 -8.11
C ASP A 206 6.51 -16.07 -8.62
N VAL A 207 6.16 -14.78 -8.61
CA VAL A 207 5.10 -14.33 -9.51
C VAL A 207 5.69 -14.54 -10.89
N SER A 208 5.40 -15.69 -11.48
CA SER A 208 5.81 -15.95 -12.83
C SER A 208 5.30 -14.79 -13.68
N SER A 209 6.12 -14.34 -14.61
CA SER A 209 5.84 -13.30 -15.59
C SER A 209 4.57 -13.55 -16.44
N GLU A 210 3.84 -14.61 -16.15
CA GLU A 210 2.67 -15.10 -16.86
C GLU A 210 1.34 -14.58 -16.30
N THR A 211 1.34 -14.00 -15.09
CA THR A 211 0.11 -13.43 -14.52
C THR A 211 -0.03 -11.99 -14.97
N TYR A 212 -0.86 -11.77 -15.98
CA TYR A 212 -1.21 -10.42 -16.41
C TYR A 212 -2.26 -9.83 -15.46
N ILE A 213 -1.94 -8.70 -14.84
CA ILE A 213 -2.87 -7.94 -14.01
C ILE A 213 -3.43 -6.81 -14.85
N GLU A 214 -4.72 -6.79 -15.10
CA GLU A 214 -5.40 -5.68 -15.75
C GLU A 214 -6.09 -4.84 -14.69
N ALA A 215 -5.83 -3.54 -14.68
CA ALA A 215 -6.61 -2.64 -13.90
C ALA A 215 -8.00 -2.55 -14.51
N LYS A 216 -8.98 -3.06 -13.84
CA LYS A 216 -10.29 -2.49 -13.92
C LYS A 216 -10.41 -1.51 -12.76
N TYR A 217 -10.43 -0.23 -13.09
CA TYR A 217 -11.01 0.74 -12.20
C TYR A 217 -12.45 0.32 -11.99
N ASP A 218 -12.73 -0.31 -10.85
CA ASP A 218 -14.10 -0.55 -10.44
C ASP A 218 -14.53 0.56 -9.46
N PRO A 219 -15.27 1.54 -9.96
CA PRO A 219 -15.79 2.61 -9.13
C PRO A 219 -16.89 2.14 -8.18
N ASN A 220 -17.42 0.95 -8.42
CA ASN A 220 -18.54 0.37 -7.66
C ASN A 220 -18.06 -0.55 -6.52
N HIS A 221 -16.79 -0.66 -6.33
CA HIS A 221 -16.25 -1.47 -5.25
C HIS A 221 -16.62 -0.89 -3.87
N LYS A 222 -17.09 0.35 -3.81
CA LYS A 222 -17.79 0.93 -2.66
C LYS A 222 -19.25 1.21 -3.02
N ASP A 223 -20.15 0.41 -2.49
CA ASP A 223 -21.59 0.69 -2.36
C ASP A 223 -22.28 1.35 -3.57
N ASN A 224 -22.08 0.80 -4.78
CA ASN A 224 -22.76 1.26 -5.99
C ASN A 224 -22.46 2.70 -6.46
N GLN A 225 -21.36 3.30 -6.05
CA GLN A 225 -20.95 4.60 -6.57
C GLN A 225 -20.59 4.52 -8.06
N SER A 226 -21.06 5.47 -8.85
CA SER A 226 -20.67 5.61 -10.26
C SER A 226 -19.21 6.05 -10.39
N LYS A 227 -18.58 5.79 -11.56
CA LYS A 227 -17.22 6.28 -11.87
C LYS A 227 -17.07 7.79 -11.64
N PHE A 228 -18.10 8.54 -12.02
CA PHE A 228 -18.12 9.99 -11.88
C PHE A 228 -18.11 10.40 -10.41
N GLU A 229 -18.93 9.77 -9.58
CA GLU A 229 -19.00 10.05 -8.15
C GLU A 229 -17.69 9.71 -7.44
N ARG A 230 -17.07 8.58 -7.79
CA ARG A 230 -15.79 8.18 -7.20
C ARG A 230 -14.67 9.15 -7.59
N LYS A 231 -14.59 9.55 -8.86
CA LYS A 231 -13.62 10.55 -9.31
C LYS A 231 -13.84 11.88 -8.57
N ALA A 232 -15.09 12.36 -8.48
CA ALA A 232 -15.42 13.59 -7.78
C ALA A 232 -15.10 13.52 -6.28
N GLU A 233 -15.28 12.35 -5.64
CA GLU A 233 -14.88 12.14 -4.25
C GLU A 233 -13.36 12.24 -4.09
N ILE A 234 -12.59 11.60 -4.97
CA ILE A 234 -11.12 11.69 -4.96
C ILE A 234 -10.66 13.13 -5.18
N GLU A 235 -11.23 13.82 -6.15
CA GLU A 235 -10.93 15.24 -6.42
C GLU A 235 -11.26 16.15 -5.23
N LYS A 236 -12.30 15.83 -4.48
CA LYS A 236 -12.70 16.59 -3.29
C LYS A 236 -11.74 16.42 -2.11
N ILE A 237 -11.20 15.22 -1.91
CA ILE A 237 -10.31 14.92 -0.78
C ILE A 237 -8.83 15.08 -1.09
N THR A 238 -8.47 15.27 -2.37
CA THR A 238 -7.09 15.45 -2.82
C THR A 238 -6.91 16.80 -3.53
N GLU A 239 -5.74 17.39 -3.37
CA GLU A 239 -5.30 18.51 -4.20
C GLU A 239 -4.50 17.98 -5.40
N SER A 240 -4.71 18.54 -6.59
CA SER A 240 -3.81 18.27 -7.72
C SER A 240 -2.45 18.93 -7.50
N VAL A 241 -1.40 18.42 -8.14
CA VAL A 241 -0.07 19.05 -8.13
C VAL A 241 -0.16 20.50 -8.59
N ALA A 242 -0.99 20.80 -9.59
CA ALA A 242 -1.21 22.17 -10.07
C ALA A 242 -1.84 23.08 -9.00
N ASP A 243 -2.79 22.58 -8.22
CA ASP A 243 -3.40 23.34 -7.12
C ASP A 243 -2.42 23.58 -5.99
N ILE A 244 -1.62 22.56 -5.65
CA ILE A 244 -0.55 22.69 -4.65
C ILE A 244 0.46 23.75 -5.09
N VAL A 245 0.92 23.70 -6.35
CA VAL A 245 1.86 24.70 -6.90
C VAL A 245 1.23 26.09 -6.89
N ARG A 246 -0.02 26.23 -7.29
CA ARG A 246 -0.75 27.52 -7.25
C ARG A 246 -0.87 28.04 -5.82
N ARG A 247 -1.25 27.23 -4.87
CA ARG A 247 -1.34 27.59 -3.45
C ARG A 247 0.02 28.02 -2.90
N LEU A 248 1.09 27.23 -3.14
CA LEU A 248 2.45 27.58 -2.72
C LEU A 248 2.94 28.88 -3.36
N ALA A 249 2.62 29.11 -4.63
CA ALA A 249 2.98 30.36 -5.33
C ALA A 249 2.25 31.59 -4.75
N THR A 250 1.08 31.41 -4.16
CA THR A 250 0.33 32.50 -3.50
C THR A 250 0.72 32.67 -2.02
N GLU A 251 1.03 31.58 -1.34
CA GLU A 251 1.40 31.62 0.09
C GLU A 251 2.85 32.01 0.34
N VAL A 252 3.75 31.64 -0.58
CA VAL A 252 5.17 31.97 -0.46
C VAL A 252 5.43 33.35 -1.07
N PRO A 253 5.87 34.35 -0.31
CA PRO A 253 6.18 35.68 -0.83
C PRO A 253 7.24 35.61 -1.95
N SER A 254 7.08 36.44 -2.97
CA SER A 254 8.01 36.50 -4.08
C SER A 254 9.40 36.97 -3.66
N GLY A 255 10.45 36.40 -4.27
CA GLY A 255 11.84 36.76 -4.02
C GLY A 255 12.51 35.98 -2.91
N PHE A 256 13.83 36.01 -2.91
CA PHE A 256 14.65 35.22 -1.99
C PHE A 256 14.39 35.56 -0.52
N ALA A 257 14.37 36.84 -0.17
CA ALA A 257 14.13 37.31 1.20
C ALA A 257 12.74 36.90 1.71
N GLY A 258 11.72 37.04 0.86
CA GLY A 258 10.34 36.65 1.20
C GLY A 258 10.23 35.15 1.46
N THR A 259 10.79 34.32 0.58
CA THR A 259 10.82 32.88 0.72
C THR A 259 11.59 32.43 1.97
N LEU A 260 12.77 33.02 2.23
CA LEU A 260 13.57 32.72 3.40
C LEU A 260 12.80 33.04 4.70
N ASN A 261 12.20 34.22 4.78
CA ASN A 261 11.40 34.64 5.93
C ASN A 261 10.19 33.73 6.14
N TYR A 262 9.48 33.36 5.07
CA TYR A 262 8.34 32.45 5.14
C TYR A 262 8.72 31.10 5.76
N HIS A 263 9.79 30.47 5.27
CA HIS A 263 10.21 29.16 5.77
C HIS A 263 10.78 29.21 7.19
N MET A 264 11.52 30.26 7.54
CA MET A 264 11.99 30.46 8.91
C MET A 264 10.85 30.63 9.89
N ASN A 265 9.87 31.48 9.56
CA ASN A 265 8.70 31.72 10.42
C ASN A 265 7.83 30.46 10.56
N ARG A 266 7.57 29.76 9.46
CA ARG A 266 6.77 28.52 9.48
C ARG A 266 7.39 27.43 10.37
N LYS A 267 8.73 27.39 10.44
CA LYS A 267 9.47 26.38 11.22
C LYS A 267 9.94 26.90 12.59
N ASN A 268 9.58 28.15 12.95
CA ASN A 268 10.03 28.82 14.16
C ASN A 268 11.56 28.81 14.35
N ILE A 269 12.31 28.96 13.25
CA ILE A 269 13.77 28.96 13.28
C ILE A 269 14.28 30.39 13.39
N THR A 270 15.11 30.67 14.42
CA THR A 270 15.77 31.97 14.60
C THR A 270 17.00 32.13 13.72
N ASN A 271 17.53 33.35 13.61
CA ASN A 271 18.79 33.61 12.89
C ASN A 271 19.98 32.85 13.50
N GLU A 272 20.01 32.78 14.84
CA GLU A 272 21.03 32.08 15.60
C GLU A 272 20.98 30.56 15.31
N GLU A 273 19.80 30.02 15.33
CA GLU A 273 19.59 28.58 15.05
C GLU A 273 19.91 28.23 13.60
N LEU A 274 19.49 29.07 12.64
CA LEU A 274 19.83 28.85 11.24
C LEU A 274 21.33 29.01 10.99
N SER A 275 21.97 29.97 11.67
CA SER A 275 23.41 30.16 11.63
C SER A 275 24.15 28.93 12.14
N PHE A 276 23.72 28.35 13.24
CA PHE A 276 24.28 27.11 13.77
C PHE A 276 24.17 25.93 12.81
N ARG A 277 22.99 25.78 12.16
CA ARG A 277 22.72 24.68 11.22
C ARG A 277 23.48 24.81 9.89
N THR A 278 23.76 26.04 9.45
CA THR A 278 24.30 26.31 8.10
C THR A 278 25.75 26.78 8.09
N ASN A 279 26.30 27.11 9.26
CA ASN A 279 27.60 27.77 9.40
C ASN A 279 27.70 29.12 8.65
N ILE A 280 26.55 29.78 8.43
CA ILE A 280 26.46 31.15 7.88
C ILE A 280 26.25 32.13 9.02
N SER A 281 26.99 33.26 9.02
CA SER A 281 26.85 34.22 10.12
C SER A 281 25.44 34.78 10.25
N THR A 282 25.02 35.07 11.47
CA THR A 282 23.72 35.68 11.76
C THR A 282 23.52 37.02 11.05
N VAL A 283 24.60 37.80 10.86
CA VAL A 283 24.61 39.04 10.09
C VAL A 283 24.26 38.77 8.62
N SER A 284 24.89 37.80 7.99
CA SER A 284 24.59 37.41 6.60
C SER A 284 23.15 36.92 6.45
N ILE A 285 22.66 36.09 7.39
CA ILE A 285 21.27 35.61 7.38
C ILE A 285 20.30 36.82 7.51
N SER A 286 20.60 37.78 8.42
CA SER A 286 19.79 38.99 8.57
C SER A 286 19.79 39.84 7.30
N GLU A 287 20.94 39.96 6.61
CA GLU A 287 21.05 40.64 5.32
C GLU A 287 20.20 39.97 4.26
N TYR A 288 20.27 38.65 4.15
CA TYR A 288 19.49 37.87 3.19
C TYR A 288 17.98 37.98 3.43
N ARG A 289 17.55 38.13 4.65
CA ARG A 289 16.13 38.30 5.04
C ARG A 289 15.58 39.69 4.72
N ASN A 290 16.44 40.73 4.68
CA ASN A 290 16.03 42.10 4.54
C ASN A 290 16.37 42.76 3.19
N THR A 291 17.11 42.05 2.33
CA THR A 291 17.50 42.56 1.01
C THR A 291 16.63 41.95 -0.08
N LEU A 292 16.04 42.76 -0.94
CA LEU A 292 15.16 42.33 -2.04
C LEU A 292 15.83 41.35 -3.02
N SER A 293 17.12 41.52 -3.30
CA SER A 293 17.90 40.64 -4.20
C SER A 293 19.32 40.48 -3.64
N PRO A 294 19.51 39.69 -2.58
CA PRO A 294 20.83 39.53 -2.00
C PRO A 294 21.75 38.76 -2.97
N LYS A 295 23.02 39.14 -3.03
CA LYS A 295 24.05 38.37 -3.71
C LYS A 295 24.39 37.15 -2.86
N ILE A 296 23.90 35.99 -3.24
CA ILE A 296 24.16 34.74 -2.55
C ILE A 296 24.85 33.75 -3.49
N SER A 297 25.86 33.05 -3.00
CA SER A 297 26.48 31.95 -3.75
C SER A 297 25.57 30.71 -3.72
N LEU A 298 25.69 29.87 -4.73
CA LEU A 298 24.95 28.61 -4.83
C LEU A 298 25.17 27.73 -3.58
N GLU A 299 26.41 27.65 -3.09
CA GLU A 299 26.79 26.90 -1.89
C GLU A 299 26.01 27.36 -0.64
N ARG A 300 25.92 28.69 -0.44
CA ARG A 300 25.16 29.26 0.66
C ARG A 300 23.65 29.08 0.51
N ALA A 301 23.14 29.16 -0.71
CA ALA A 301 21.72 28.87 -0.98
C ALA A 301 21.38 27.40 -0.64
N VAL A 302 22.22 26.47 -1.06
CA VAL A 302 22.09 25.05 -0.72
C VAL A 302 22.21 24.81 0.79
N ALA A 303 23.15 25.45 1.46
CA ALA A 303 23.31 25.36 2.90
C ALA A 303 22.05 25.85 3.64
N LEU A 304 21.43 26.94 3.21
CA LEU A 304 20.18 27.45 3.78
C LEU A 304 19.02 26.47 3.54
N CYS A 305 18.89 25.90 2.35
CA CYS A 305 17.87 24.88 2.07
C CYS A 305 18.03 23.65 2.99
N ASN A 306 19.26 23.17 3.16
CA ASN A 306 19.56 22.06 4.05
C ASN A 306 19.29 22.41 5.52
N GLY A 307 19.71 23.60 5.98
CA GLY A 307 19.47 24.07 7.35
C GLY A 307 17.99 24.26 7.68
N LEU A 308 17.21 24.61 6.68
CA LEU A 308 15.76 24.70 6.76
C LEU A 308 15.06 23.36 6.52
N LYS A 309 15.79 22.28 6.19
CA LYS A 309 15.23 20.97 5.82
C LYS A 309 14.16 21.13 4.71
N LEU A 310 14.48 21.89 3.70
CA LEU A 310 13.68 21.97 2.47
C LEU A 310 14.12 20.82 1.58
N GLU A 311 13.19 20.00 1.14
CA GLU A 311 13.46 18.92 0.20
C GLU A 311 13.97 19.48 -1.13
N LYS A 312 14.88 18.73 -1.79
CA LYS A 312 15.47 19.09 -3.08
C LYS A 312 14.45 18.98 -4.19
#